data_87f2ffc60d3673c08cb5911bc8fc1372
#
_entry.id   87f2ffc60d3673c08cb5911bc8fc1372
#
_cell.length_a   1.000
_cell.length_b   1.000
_cell.length_c   1.000
_cell.angle_alpha   90.00
_cell.angle_beta   90.00
_cell.angle_gamma   90.00
#
_symmetry.space_group_name_H-M   'P 1'
#
loop_
_entity.id
_entity.type
_entity.pdbx_description
1 polymer ?
#
loop_
_entity_poly.entity_id
_entity_poly.type
_entity_poly.pdbx_seq_one_letter_code
_entity_poly.pdbx_strand_id
1 'polypeptide(L)'
;MVEMTMKVPDKLAQRLRPLSPWLATVLELSLVGFKTPAVQTASEIIDFLSTGPSLSDVAAYTVSERAQERLRRLLALNEAGMLSSEEQAELNEIEQIEHIMTLLKAQVRKQSAGEASE
;
A
#
# COMPACT_ATOMS: atom_id res chain seq x y z
N MET A 1 6.50 15.82 -12.80
CA MET A 1 6.47 15.58 -11.34
C MET A 1 6.53 16.88 -10.57
N VAL A 2 5.88 16.92 -9.43
CA VAL A 2 5.87 18.10 -8.56
C VAL A 2 6.66 17.80 -7.30
N GLU A 3 7.55 18.68 -6.91
CA GLU A 3 8.23 18.58 -5.62
C GLU A 3 7.45 19.36 -4.58
N MET A 4 7.30 18.77 -3.42
CA MET A 4 6.65 19.41 -2.27
C MET A 4 7.58 19.34 -1.07
N THR A 5 7.70 20.45 -0.36
CA THR A 5 8.45 20.49 0.88
C THR A 5 7.54 20.92 2.02
N MET A 6 7.80 20.38 3.21
CA MET A 6 7.03 20.72 4.39
C MET A 6 7.95 20.70 5.62
N LYS A 7 7.58 21.49 6.60
CA LYS A 7 8.27 21.47 7.89
C LYS A 7 7.57 20.48 8.80
N VAL A 8 8.36 19.60 9.42
CA VAL A 8 7.85 18.59 10.36
C VAL A 8 8.62 18.66 11.66
N PRO A 9 8.00 18.31 12.80
CA PRO A 9 8.72 18.21 14.07
C PRO A 9 9.85 17.17 14.00
N ASP A 10 10.91 17.39 14.77
CA ASP A 10 12.08 16.52 14.76
C ASP A 10 11.75 15.05 15.01
N LYS A 11 10.85 14.77 15.95
CA LYS A 11 10.43 13.39 16.25
C LYS A 11 9.77 12.73 15.05
N LEU A 12 8.92 13.48 14.33
CA LEU A 12 8.27 12.97 13.14
C LEU A 12 9.28 12.73 12.02
N ALA A 13 10.25 13.63 11.84
CA ALA A 13 11.31 13.48 10.85
C ALA A 13 12.10 12.19 11.09
N GLN A 14 12.42 11.87 12.36
CA GLN A 14 13.10 10.63 12.70
C GLN A 14 12.29 9.39 12.36
N ARG A 15 10.98 9.44 12.56
CA ARG A 15 10.08 8.33 12.25
C ARG A 15 9.90 8.14 10.75
N LEU A 16 10.01 9.22 9.98
CA LEU A 16 9.82 9.19 8.53
C LEU A 16 11.08 8.77 7.76
N ARG A 17 12.26 8.88 8.36
CA ARG A 17 13.52 8.54 7.68
C ARG A 17 13.54 7.15 7.05
N PRO A 18 13.14 6.07 7.76
CA PRO A 18 13.11 4.74 7.15
C PRO A 18 12.15 4.64 5.98
N LEU A 19 11.12 5.49 5.97
CA LEU A 19 10.08 5.51 4.95
C LEU A 19 10.41 6.44 3.78
N SER A 20 11.49 7.23 3.86
CA SER A 20 11.78 8.27 2.86
C SER A 20 11.65 7.82 1.41
N PRO A 21 12.18 6.66 0.99
CA PRO A 21 12.05 6.22 -0.40
C PRO A 21 10.60 5.87 -0.79
N TRP A 22 9.74 5.60 0.20
CA TRP A 22 8.38 5.10 -0.01
C TRP A 22 7.31 6.07 0.48
N LEU A 23 7.74 7.30 0.83
CA LEU A 23 6.86 8.26 1.48
C LEU A 23 5.64 8.62 0.64
N ALA A 24 5.81 8.78 -0.68
CA ALA A 24 4.70 9.08 -1.56
C ALA A 24 3.61 7.99 -1.50
N THR A 25 4.02 6.72 -1.49
CA THR A 25 3.09 5.59 -1.38
C THR A 25 2.38 5.58 -0.04
N VAL A 26 3.12 5.85 1.05
CA VAL A 26 2.53 5.93 2.39
C VAL A 26 1.48 7.04 2.46
N LEU A 27 1.78 8.20 1.86
CA LEU A 27 0.83 9.31 1.82
C LEU A 27 -0.41 8.95 0.99
N GLU A 28 -0.25 8.27 -0.15
CA GLU A 28 -1.38 7.81 -0.95
C GLU A 28 -2.27 6.85 -0.17
N LEU A 29 -1.66 5.88 0.53
CA LEU A 29 -2.41 4.98 1.41
C LEU A 29 -3.18 5.75 2.48
N SER A 30 -2.56 6.78 3.05
CA SER A 30 -3.19 7.61 4.09
C SER A 30 -4.41 8.38 3.58
N LEU A 31 -4.40 8.76 2.30
CA LEU A 31 -5.49 9.53 1.70
C LEU A 31 -6.73 8.69 1.36
N VAL A 32 -6.63 7.37 1.41
CA VAL A 32 -7.80 6.51 1.21
C VAL A 32 -8.86 6.76 2.30
N GLY A 33 -8.43 7.21 3.48
CA GLY A 33 -9.35 7.57 4.55
C GLY A 33 -10.14 6.38 5.08
N PHE A 34 -9.45 5.34 5.45
CA PHE A 34 -10.04 4.05 5.82
C PHE A 34 -11.13 4.18 6.87
N LYS A 35 -12.28 3.59 6.57
CA LYS A 35 -13.43 3.49 7.47
C LYS A 35 -13.82 2.03 7.73
N THR A 36 -13.07 1.08 7.21
CA THR A 36 -13.34 -0.35 7.26
C THR A 36 -12.12 -1.10 7.76
N PRO A 37 -12.23 -2.42 8.02
CA PRO A 37 -11.08 -3.24 8.40
C PRO A 37 -9.95 -3.28 7.35
N ALA A 38 -10.15 -2.76 6.14
CA ALA A 38 -9.10 -2.67 5.13
C ALA A 38 -7.88 -1.88 5.62
N VAL A 39 -8.04 -1.02 6.62
CA VAL A 39 -6.93 -0.31 7.26
C VAL A 39 -5.85 -1.27 7.78
N GLN A 40 -6.21 -2.48 8.16
CA GLN A 40 -5.24 -3.47 8.64
C GLN A 40 -4.26 -3.87 7.55
N THR A 41 -4.74 -4.02 6.31
CA THR A 41 -3.90 -4.32 5.16
C THR A 41 -2.98 -3.14 4.84
N ALA A 42 -3.50 -1.92 4.88
CA ALA A 42 -2.68 -0.72 4.69
C ALA A 42 -1.59 -0.62 5.75
N SER A 43 -1.91 -0.92 7.01
CA SER A 43 -0.94 -0.91 8.11
C SER A 43 0.16 -1.94 7.90
N GLU A 44 -0.17 -3.14 7.43
CA GLU A 44 0.83 -4.17 7.10
C GLU A 44 1.81 -3.68 6.04
N ILE A 45 1.31 -3.00 5.02
CA ILE A 45 2.14 -2.46 3.95
C ILE A 45 3.07 -1.36 4.48
N ILE A 46 2.54 -0.45 5.28
CA ILE A 46 3.33 0.63 5.88
C ILE A 46 4.41 0.06 6.79
N ASP A 47 4.08 -0.94 7.61
CA ASP A 47 5.04 -1.61 8.48
C ASP A 47 6.16 -2.26 7.67
N PHE A 48 5.81 -2.93 6.57
CA PHE A 48 6.80 -3.52 5.68
C PHE A 48 7.73 -2.44 5.09
N LEU A 49 7.16 -1.35 4.57
CA LEU A 49 7.95 -0.27 3.97
C LEU A 49 8.85 0.41 4.99
N SER A 50 8.46 0.43 6.27
CA SER A 50 9.27 1.04 7.33
C SER A 50 10.48 0.20 7.72
N THR A 51 10.58 -1.05 7.26
CA THR A 51 11.77 -1.89 7.49
C THR A 51 12.94 -1.55 6.57
N GLY A 52 12.75 -0.64 5.62
CA GLY A 52 13.79 -0.28 4.65
C GLY A 52 14.04 -1.35 3.59
N PRO A 53 12.98 -1.85 2.94
CA PRO A 53 13.13 -2.93 1.96
C PRO A 53 13.89 -2.47 0.71
N SER A 54 14.53 -3.43 0.04
CA SER A 54 15.16 -3.21 -1.26
C SER A 54 14.10 -3.11 -2.36
N LEU A 55 14.49 -2.68 -3.55
CA LEU A 55 13.60 -2.66 -4.72
C LEU A 55 13.04 -4.06 -5.02
N SER A 56 13.91 -5.09 -4.94
CA SER A 56 13.45 -6.46 -5.19
C SER A 56 12.48 -6.97 -4.12
N ASP A 57 12.67 -6.57 -2.86
CA ASP A 57 11.76 -6.93 -1.78
C ASP A 57 10.37 -6.32 -2.01
N VAL A 58 10.32 -5.06 -2.45
CA VAL A 58 9.04 -4.40 -2.74
C VAL A 58 8.36 -5.05 -3.94
N ALA A 59 9.11 -5.36 -5.00
CA ALA A 59 8.56 -6.02 -6.17
C ALA A 59 7.97 -7.40 -5.84
N ALA A 60 8.55 -8.09 -4.87
CA ALA A 60 8.13 -9.43 -4.45
C ALA A 60 7.09 -9.42 -3.33
N TYR A 61 6.78 -8.26 -2.77
CA TYR A 61 5.87 -8.17 -1.62
C TYR A 61 4.48 -8.70 -1.95
N THR A 62 3.94 -9.51 -1.03
CA THR A 62 2.54 -9.92 -1.05
C THR A 62 1.95 -9.67 0.32
N VAL A 63 0.68 -9.30 0.37
CA VAL A 63 -0.02 -9.11 1.65
C VAL A 63 -0.14 -10.44 2.39
N SER A 64 -0.40 -10.39 3.69
CA SER A 64 -0.52 -11.57 4.53
C SER A 64 -1.60 -12.52 4.03
N GLU A 65 -1.47 -13.78 4.42
CA GLU A 65 -2.46 -14.81 4.09
C GLU A 65 -3.85 -14.41 4.61
N ARG A 66 -3.92 -13.80 5.79
CA ARG A 66 -5.16 -13.29 6.35
C ARG A 66 -5.82 -12.26 5.41
N ALA A 67 -5.04 -11.33 4.90
CA ALA A 67 -5.54 -10.31 3.98
C ALA A 67 -6.00 -10.92 2.66
N GLN A 68 -5.25 -11.91 2.15
CA GLN A 68 -5.61 -12.61 0.92
C GLN A 68 -6.90 -13.41 1.07
N GLU A 69 -7.08 -14.09 2.18
CA GLU A 69 -8.30 -14.86 2.48
C GLU A 69 -9.50 -13.94 2.61
N ARG A 70 -9.33 -12.79 3.28
CA ARG A 70 -10.41 -11.80 3.42
C ARG A 70 -10.85 -11.28 2.06
N LEU A 71 -9.91 -10.97 1.18
CA LEU A 71 -10.22 -10.52 -0.18
C LEU A 71 -10.96 -11.59 -0.96
N ARG A 72 -10.48 -12.85 -0.91
CA ARG A 72 -11.17 -13.96 -1.60
C ARG A 72 -12.60 -14.11 -1.13
N ARG A 73 -12.85 -13.97 0.18
CA ARG A 73 -14.20 -14.06 0.73
C ARG A 73 -15.08 -12.92 0.22
N LEU A 74 -14.57 -11.69 0.23
CA LEU A 74 -15.33 -10.54 -0.27
C LEU A 74 -15.67 -10.68 -1.75
N LEU A 75 -14.71 -11.16 -2.55
CA LEU A 75 -14.94 -11.38 -3.98
C LEU A 75 -15.99 -12.47 -4.22
N ALA A 76 -15.96 -13.55 -3.45
CA ALA A 76 -16.96 -14.63 -3.55
C ALA A 76 -18.36 -14.12 -3.19
N LEU A 77 -18.48 -13.33 -2.13
CA LEU A 77 -19.75 -12.72 -1.74
C LEU A 77 -20.24 -11.74 -2.79
N ASN A 78 -19.35 -11.00 -3.42
CA ASN A 78 -19.70 -10.08 -4.48
C ASN A 78 -20.25 -10.81 -5.70
N GLU A 79 -19.61 -11.91 -6.10
CA GLU A 79 -20.10 -12.74 -7.21
C GLU A 79 -21.49 -13.30 -6.93
N ALA A 80 -21.75 -13.68 -5.69
CA ALA A 80 -23.06 -14.20 -5.26
C ALA A 80 -24.12 -13.09 -5.06
N GLY A 81 -23.75 -11.82 -5.18
CA GLY A 81 -24.64 -10.69 -4.93
C GLY A 81 -25.03 -10.55 -3.46
N MET A 82 -24.19 -11.02 -2.54
CA MET A 82 -24.48 -11.11 -1.12
C MET A 82 -23.64 -10.17 -0.25
N LEU A 83 -22.93 -9.20 -0.84
CA LEU A 83 -22.19 -8.23 -0.06
C LEU A 83 -23.12 -7.30 0.71
N SER A 84 -22.84 -7.08 1.98
CA SER A 84 -23.46 -5.99 2.73
C SER A 84 -22.88 -4.65 2.27
N SER A 85 -23.51 -3.54 2.64
CA SER A 85 -22.99 -2.22 2.31
C SER A 85 -21.62 -1.97 2.97
N GLU A 86 -21.41 -2.48 4.17
CA GLU A 86 -20.13 -2.39 4.87
C GLU A 86 -19.04 -3.19 4.18
N GLU A 87 -19.37 -4.39 3.72
CA GLU A 87 -18.45 -5.25 2.98
C GLU A 87 -18.12 -4.67 1.62
N GLN A 88 -19.08 -4.03 0.95
CA GLN A 88 -18.83 -3.34 -0.30
C GLN A 88 -17.85 -2.18 -0.09
N ALA A 89 -18.02 -1.42 0.99
CA ALA A 89 -17.08 -0.34 1.34
C ALA A 89 -15.68 -0.88 1.60
N GLU A 90 -15.58 -2.00 2.30
CA GLU A 90 -14.29 -2.66 2.54
C GLU A 90 -13.62 -3.10 1.24
N LEU A 91 -14.38 -3.73 0.35
CA LEU A 91 -13.86 -4.16 -0.95
C LEU A 91 -13.38 -2.97 -1.77
N ASN A 92 -14.12 -1.87 -1.76
CA ASN A 92 -13.72 -0.65 -2.46
C ASN A 92 -12.40 -0.11 -1.94
N GLU A 93 -12.19 -0.11 -0.63
CA GLU A 93 -10.93 0.33 -0.02
C GLU A 93 -9.77 -0.60 -0.37
N ILE A 94 -10.01 -1.91 -0.36
CA ILE A 94 -8.99 -2.89 -0.76
C ILE A 94 -8.59 -2.70 -2.22
N GLU A 95 -9.54 -2.42 -3.11
CA GLU A 95 -9.26 -2.15 -4.52
C GLU A 95 -8.38 -0.90 -4.69
N GLN A 96 -8.59 0.14 -3.88
CA GLN A 96 -7.74 1.32 -3.88
C GLN A 96 -6.32 0.98 -3.43
N ILE A 97 -6.18 0.16 -2.38
CA ILE A 97 -4.88 -0.32 -1.91
C ILE A 97 -4.17 -1.09 -3.02
N GLU A 98 -4.86 -2.02 -3.68
CA GLU A 98 -4.30 -2.80 -4.78
C GLU A 98 -3.82 -1.93 -5.93
N HIS A 99 -4.58 -0.90 -6.27
CA HIS A 99 -4.20 0.03 -7.30
C HIS A 99 -2.90 0.77 -6.94
N ILE A 100 -2.82 1.27 -5.70
CA ILE A 100 -1.62 1.95 -5.20
C ILE A 100 -0.41 1.03 -5.26
N MET A 101 -0.57 -0.22 -4.83
CA MET A 101 0.52 -1.20 -4.83
C MET A 101 0.94 -1.61 -6.24
N THR A 102 -0.02 -1.72 -7.15
CA THR A 102 0.27 -2.02 -8.56
C THR A 102 1.15 -0.92 -9.18
N LEU A 103 0.81 0.34 -8.92
CA LEU A 103 1.62 1.47 -9.41
C LEU A 103 3.01 1.48 -8.78
N LEU A 104 3.10 1.22 -7.47
CA LEU A 104 4.38 1.15 -6.78
C LEU A 104 5.28 0.06 -7.37
N LYS A 105 4.74 -1.14 -7.56
CA LYS A 105 5.51 -2.27 -8.12
C LYS A 105 5.95 -2.00 -9.55
N ALA A 106 5.11 -1.37 -10.36
CA ALA A 106 5.48 -0.98 -11.72
C ALA A 106 6.64 0.02 -11.72
N GLN A 107 6.60 1.00 -10.83
CA GLN A 107 7.67 1.98 -10.66
C GLN A 107 8.98 1.33 -10.21
N VAL A 108 8.90 0.43 -9.24
CA VAL A 108 10.06 -0.31 -8.72
C VAL A 108 10.70 -1.17 -9.80
N ARG A 109 9.91 -1.87 -10.60
CA ARG A 109 10.41 -2.67 -11.71
C ARG A 109 11.11 -1.82 -12.75
N LYS A 110 10.58 -0.64 -13.02
CA LYS A 110 11.19 0.33 -13.95
C LYS A 110 12.54 0.81 -13.43
N GLN A 111 12.63 1.10 -12.13
CA GLN A 111 13.89 1.51 -11.50
C GLN A 111 14.91 0.38 -11.52
N SER A 112 14.50 -0.85 -11.22
CA SER A 112 15.38 -2.01 -11.28
C SER A 112 15.91 -2.27 -12.69
N ALA A 113 15.06 -2.13 -13.71
CA ALA A 113 15.46 -2.28 -15.10
C ALA A 113 16.46 -1.20 -15.51
N GLY A 114 16.25 0.05 -15.05
CA GLY A 114 17.19 1.15 -15.27
C GLY A 114 18.55 0.89 -14.64
N GLU A 115 18.58 0.39 -13.42
CA GLU A 115 19.80 0.01 -12.72
C GLU A 115 20.53 -1.15 -13.41
N ALA A 116 19.77 -2.13 -13.88
CA ALA A 116 20.34 -3.30 -14.56
C ALA A 116 20.94 -2.97 -15.93
N SER A 117 20.51 -1.89 -16.58
CA SER A 117 21.00 -1.49 -17.89
C SER A 117 22.24 -0.59 -17.81
N GLU A 118 22.64 -0.21 -16.62
CA GLU A 118 23.90 0.51 -16.39
C GLU A 118 25.03 -0.49 -16.14
#